data_334747b3a2a7a7c3e37b20219e0ec63c
#
_entry.id   334747b3a2a7a7c3e37b20219e0ec63c
#
_cell.length_a   1.000
_cell.length_b   1.000
_cell.length_c   1.000
_cell.angle_alpha   90.00
_cell.angle_beta   90.00
_cell.angle_gamma   90.00
#
_symmetry.space_group_name_H-M   'P 1'
#
loop_
_entity.id
_entity.type
_entity.pdbx_description
1 polymer ?
#
loop_
_entity_poly.entity_id
_entity_poly.type
_entity_poly.pdbx_seq_one_letter_code
_entity_poly.pdbx_strand_id
1 'polypeptide(L)'
;MKRFTYRMALAIGMLVSSAMAGDGFISIFNGKDLSGWKSNEEVPGCFTVEDGALKVSGGRAHLFYVGADGQAEFKDFELKLKVKTLPNANGGVYFHTQFEDKGWPAKGYECQVNSSHKDPRKTGSLYGVADVLVLAPGQEPPAGSLKNAIVEKAPSTDGEWFDYQITVKGQTITLKVNGKTTVEWTEPDGFDPAKALKGMPGRKLGSGTFAIQGHDPESIAYYKDIQIKVLE
;
A
#
# COMPACT_ATOMS: atom_id res chain seq x y z
N MET A 1 63.71 -9.87 -12.34
CA MET A 1 62.42 -10.00 -13.08
C MET A 1 61.38 -10.54 -12.12
N LYS A 2 60.50 -9.67 -11.55
CA LYS A 2 59.38 -10.06 -10.65
C LYS A 2 58.12 -10.18 -11.51
N ARG A 3 57.56 -11.38 -11.59
CA ARG A 3 56.27 -11.62 -12.27
C ARG A 3 55.11 -11.24 -11.33
N PHE A 4 54.34 -10.22 -11.67
CA PHE A 4 53.05 -9.89 -11.04
C PHE A 4 51.95 -10.75 -11.67
N THR A 5 51.35 -11.62 -10.90
CA THR A 5 50.14 -12.37 -11.28
C THR A 5 48.92 -11.57 -10.83
N TYR A 6 48.17 -11.02 -11.79
CA TYR A 6 46.85 -10.43 -11.54
C TYR A 6 45.86 -11.59 -11.34
N ARG A 7 45.28 -11.67 -10.15
CA ARG A 7 44.08 -12.47 -9.89
C ARG A 7 42.85 -11.62 -10.23
N MET A 8 42.20 -12.00 -11.33
CA MET A 8 40.92 -11.46 -11.74
C MET A 8 39.84 -12.07 -10.83
N ALA A 9 39.26 -11.27 -9.95
CA ALA A 9 38.09 -11.66 -9.15
C ALA A 9 36.85 -11.60 -10.05
N LEU A 10 36.28 -12.76 -10.34
CA LEU A 10 35.01 -12.89 -11.07
C LEU A 10 33.88 -12.58 -10.07
N ALA A 11 33.32 -11.38 -10.13
CA ALA A 11 32.10 -11.05 -9.40
C ALA A 11 30.93 -11.76 -10.11
N ILE A 12 30.44 -12.84 -9.53
CA ILE A 12 29.19 -13.49 -9.94
C ILE A 12 28.06 -12.60 -9.39
N GLY A 13 27.56 -11.72 -10.25
CA GLY A 13 26.32 -11.01 -9.99
C GLY A 13 25.16 -12.01 -9.99
N MET A 14 24.58 -12.30 -8.84
CA MET A 14 23.29 -13.00 -8.77
C MET A 14 22.22 -12.07 -9.38
N LEU A 15 21.89 -12.32 -10.64
CA LEU A 15 20.65 -11.83 -11.23
C LEU A 15 19.49 -12.49 -10.49
N VAL A 16 18.83 -11.72 -9.62
CA VAL A 16 17.50 -12.09 -9.11
C VAL A 16 16.55 -11.99 -10.30
N SER A 17 16.32 -13.11 -10.96
CA SER A 17 15.32 -13.23 -12.01
C SER A 17 13.93 -13.06 -11.37
N SER A 18 13.37 -11.86 -11.39
CA SER A 18 11.95 -11.67 -11.15
C SER A 18 11.19 -12.35 -12.28
N ALA A 19 10.48 -13.43 -11.96
CA ALA A 19 9.62 -14.10 -12.93
C ALA A 19 8.55 -13.12 -13.41
N MET A 20 8.62 -12.72 -14.67
CA MET A 20 7.55 -11.97 -15.33
C MET A 20 6.36 -12.90 -15.47
N ALA A 21 5.24 -12.60 -14.85
CA ALA A 21 3.97 -13.20 -15.23
C ALA A 21 3.65 -12.77 -16.67
N GLY A 22 3.07 -13.68 -17.48
CA GLY A 22 2.84 -13.42 -18.91
C GLY A 22 1.92 -12.24 -19.25
N ASP A 23 1.38 -11.54 -18.24
CA ASP A 23 0.53 -10.34 -18.32
C ASP A 23 1.27 -9.02 -17.98
N GLY A 24 2.60 -9.08 -17.81
CA GLY A 24 3.45 -7.90 -17.54
C GLY A 24 3.53 -7.48 -16.08
N PHE A 25 3.01 -8.28 -15.13
CA PHE A 25 3.19 -8.06 -13.71
C PHE A 25 4.55 -8.57 -13.21
N ILE A 26 5.15 -7.81 -12.29
CA ILE A 26 6.40 -8.13 -11.61
C ILE A 26 6.11 -8.27 -10.12
N SER A 27 6.56 -9.36 -9.50
CA SER A 27 6.47 -9.53 -8.05
C SER A 27 7.44 -8.59 -7.34
N ILE A 28 6.95 -7.82 -6.38
CA ILE A 28 7.73 -6.91 -5.53
C ILE A 28 7.83 -7.40 -4.07
N PHE A 29 7.29 -8.58 -3.78
CA PHE A 29 7.45 -9.29 -2.51
C PHE A 29 7.74 -10.77 -2.79
N ASN A 30 8.82 -11.28 -2.22
CA ASN A 30 9.33 -12.63 -2.51
C ASN A 30 8.73 -13.72 -1.62
N GLY A 31 7.91 -13.36 -0.60
CA GLY A 31 7.31 -14.29 0.36
C GLY A 31 8.30 -14.91 1.36
N LYS A 32 9.55 -14.48 1.40
CA LYS A 32 10.61 -15.08 2.24
C LYS A 32 11.20 -14.10 3.23
N ASP A 33 11.43 -12.88 2.80
CA ASP A 33 12.04 -11.80 3.58
C ASP A 33 11.57 -10.42 3.08
N LEU A 34 12.09 -9.38 3.69
CA LEU A 34 11.77 -7.98 3.36
C LEU A 34 12.77 -7.35 2.38
N SER A 35 13.47 -8.15 1.57
CA SER A 35 14.37 -7.63 0.54
C SER A 35 13.64 -6.68 -0.41
N GLY A 36 14.20 -5.50 -0.63
CA GLY A 36 13.56 -4.43 -1.42
C GLY A 36 12.54 -3.59 -0.65
N TRP A 37 12.36 -3.86 0.65
CA TRP A 37 11.50 -3.08 1.54
C TRP A 37 12.29 -2.49 2.69
N LYS A 38 11.87 -1.31 3.18
CA LYS A 38 12.50 -0.60 4.29
C LYS A 38 11.46 -0.11 5.29
N SER A 39 11.57 -0.55 6.54
CA SER A 39 10.73 -0.06 7.64
C SER A 39 11.25 1.29 8.16
N ASN A 40 10.34 2.15 8.63
CA ASN A 40 10.70 3.36 9.36
C ASN A 40 11.07 3.10 10.84
N GLU A 41 11.01 1.84 11.29
CA GLU A 41 11.45 1.37 12.61
C GLU A 41 10.84 2.07 13.83
N GLU A 42 9.72 2.78 13.68
CA GLU A 42 9.01 3.36 14.83
C GLU A 42 8.53 2.27 15.81
N VAL A 43 8.22 1.08 15.28
CA VAL A 43 7.83 -0.10 16.05
C VAL A 43 8.66 -1.29 15.56
N PRO A 44 9.79 -1.61 16.21
CA PRO A 44 10.61 -2.76 15.86
C PRO A 44 9.80 -4.05 15.86
N GLY A 45 9.95 -4.87 14.80
CA GLY A 45 9.22 -6.14 14.66
C GLY A 45 7.76 -6.01 14.22
N CYS A 46 7.30 -4.81 13.87
CA CYS A 46 5.95 -4.60 13.29
C CYS A 46 5.73 -5.41 12.00
N PHE A 47 6.79 -5.60 11.22
CA PHE A 47 6.75 -6.28 9.93
C PHE A 47 7.58 -7.56 9.98
N THR A 48 6.93 -8.71 9.79
CA THR A 48 7.57 -10.04 9.74
C THR A 48 7.07 -10.82 8.54
N VAL A 49 7.77 -11.89 8.17
CA VAL A 49 7.28 -12.81 7.14
C VAL A 49 6.93 -14.13 7.79
N GLU A 50 5.68 -14.55 7.62
CA GLU A 50 5.14 -15.81 8.16
C GLU A 50 4.36 -16.53 7.05
N ASP A 51 4.65 -17.80 6.83
CA ASP A 51 3.96 -18.66 5.86
C ASP A 51 3.83 -18.05 4.44
N GLY A 52 4.88 -17.39 3.98
CA GLY A 52 4.91 -16.76 2.66
C GLY A 52 4.16 -15.43 2.57
N ALA A 53 3.67 -14.90 3.68
CA ALA A 53 2.98 -13.61 3.75
C ALA A 53 3.74 -12.61 4.63
N LEU A 54 3.70 -11.35 4.26
CA LEU A 54 4.06 -10.24 5.13
C LEU A 54 2.98 -10.11 6.19
N LYS A 55 3.35 -10.29 7.46
CA LYS A 55 2.51 -9.98 8.61
C LYS A 55 2.84 -8.59 9.12
N VAL A 56 1.81 -7.82 9.35
CA VAL A 56 1.87 -6.49 9.99
C VAL A 56 1.16 -6.59 11.33
N SER A 57 1.88 -6.28 12.43
CA SER A 57 1.32 -6.32 13.78
C SER A 57 2.05 -5.35 14.69
N GLY A 58 1.32 -4.57 15.46
CA GLY A 58 1.90 -3.59 16.37
C GLY A 58 1.45 -2.16 16.06
N GLY A 59 2.12 -1.20 16.65
CA GLY A 59 1.75 0.22 16.57
C GLY A 59 2.01 0.87 15.21
N ARG A 60 1.92 2.18 15.20
CA ARG A 60 2.17 2.97 13.99
C ARG A 60 3.57 2.79 13.46
N ALA A 61 3.68 2.19 12.30
CA ALA A 61 4.92 2.05 11.53
C ALA A 61 4.57 1.89 10.04
N HIS A 62 5.56 2.11 9.17
CA HIS A 62 5.37 1.97 7.73
C HIS A 62 6.52 1.21 7.09
N LEU A 63 6.18 0.28 6.22
CA LEU A 63 7.11 -0.51 5.41
C LEU A 63 7.06 -0.02 3.97
N PHE A 64 8.11 0.65 3.52
CA PHE A 64 8.21 1.26 2.20
C PHE A 64 8.89 0.31 1.21
N TYR A 65 8.34 0.17 0.02
CA TYR A 65 9.02 -0.52 -1.07
C TYR A 65 10.08 0.41 -1.65
N VAL A 66 11.34 0.02 -1.55
CA VAL A 66 12.46 0.84 -2.04
C VAL A 66 13.14 0.24 -3.27
N GLY A 67 12.73 -0.98 -3.68
CA GLY A 67 13.39 -1.69 -4.78
C GLY A 67 14.77 -2.22 -4.38
N ALA A 68 15.44 -2.87 -5.32
CA ALA A 68 16.77 -3.44 -5.07
C ALA A 68 17.86 -2.37 -4.98
N ASP A 69 17.67 -1.23 -5.63
CA ASP A 69 18.61 -0.11 -5.70
C ASP A 69 18.25 1.05 -4.75
N GLY A 70 17.16 0.93 -4.01
CA GLY A 70 16.69 1.97 -3.08
C GLY A 70 15.97 3.14 -3.75
N GLN A 71 15.61 3.04 -5.04
CA GLN A 71 15.07 4.14 -5.85
C GLN A 71 13.73 3.83 -6.50
N ALA A 72 12.92 2.93 -5.92
CA ALA A 72 11.63 2.58 -6.47
C ALA A 72 10.70 3.78 -6.59
N GLU A 73 10.29 4.10 -7.81
CA GLU A 73 9.38 5.22 -8.12
C GLU A 73 8.42 4.82 -9.23
N PHE A 74 7.13 5.09 -9.03
CA PHE A 74 6.05 4.75 -9.95
C PHE A 74 5.13 5.96 -10.12
N LYS A 75 4.61 6.13 -11.34
CA LYS A 75 3.62 7.16 -11.67
C LYS A 75 2.30 6.52 -12.05
N ASP A 76 2.26 5.88 -13.21
CA ASP A 76 1.09 5.14 -13.67
C ASP A 76 1.34 3.64 -13.49
N PHE A 77 0.44 2.96 -12.81
CA PHE A 77 0.65 1.56 -12.43
C PHE A 77 -0.66 0.81 -12.15
N GLU A 78 -0.56 -0.49 -12.14
CA GLU A 78 -1.53 -1.41 -11.54
C GLU A 78 -0.82 -2.24 -10.47
N LEU A 79 -1.26 -2.11 -9.22
CA LEU A 79 -0.77 -2.89 -8.07
C LEU A 79 -1.85 -3.91 -7.70
N LYS A 80 -1.46 -5.18 -7.63
CA LYS A 80 -2.30 -6.29 -7.16
C LYS A 80 -1.69 -6.92 -5.94
N LEU A 81 -2.52 -7.24 -4.97
CA LEU A 81 -2.10 -7.94 -3.76
C LEU A 81 -3.28 -8.70 -3.15
N LYS A 82 -2.96 -9.73 -2.36
CA LYS A 82 -3.93 -10.38 -1.49
C LYS A 82 -3.74 -9.87 -0.08
N VAL A 83 -4.85 -9.58 0.58
CA VAL A 83 -4.87 -9.07 1.95
C VAL A 83 -5.79 -9.93 2.81
N LYS A 84 -5.43 -10.11 4.07
CA LYS A 84 -6.26 -10.73 5.10
C LYS A 84 -6.13 -9.92 6.39
N THR A 85 -7.25 -9.45 6.91
CA THR A 85 -7.32 -8.77 8.21
C THR A 85 -7.74 -9.76 9.30
N LEU A 86 -7.28 -9.56 10.53
CA LEU A 86 -7.91 -10.14 11.71
C LEU A 86 -8.96 -9.17 12.29
N PRO A 87 -9.86 -9.63 13.17
CA PRO A 87 -10.88 -8.75 13.77
C PRO A 87 -10.28 -7.50 14.39
N ASN A 88 -10.94 -6.35 14.13
CA ASN A 88 -10.54 -5.01 14.55
C ASN A 88 -9.24 -4.48 13.93
N ALA A 89 -8.70 -5.12 12.90
CA ALA A 89 -7.52 -4.61 12.21
C ALA A 89 -7.82 -3.33 11.41
N ASN A 90 -6.92 -2.37 11.55
CA ASN A 90 -6.83 -1.17 10.74
C ASN A 90 -5.45 -1.10 10.08
N GLY A 91 -5.39 -0.70 8.84
CA GLY A 91 -4.17 -0.59 8.06
C GLY A 91 -4.44 0.10 6.73
N GLY A 92 -3.41 0.17 5.89
CA GLY A 92 -3.52 0.82 4.59
C GLY A 92 -2.38 0.47 3.67
N VAL A 93 -2.59 0.74 2.39
CA VAL A 93 -1.58 0.71 1.35
C VAL A 93 -1.46 2.11 0.78
N TYR A 94 -0.30 2.72 0.97
CA TYR A 94 0.01 4.03 0.40
C TYR A 94 0.62 3.87 -0.99
N PHE A 95 0.38 4.85 -1.85
CA PHE A 95 1.06 4.99 -3.13
C PHE A 95 1.42 6.46 -3.41
N HIS A 96 2.37 6.70 -4.32
CA HIS A 96 2.98 8.00 -4.60
C HIS A 96 3.59 8.65 -3.35
N THR A 97 4.00 7.81 -2.39
CA THR A 97 4.71 8.26 -1.18
C THR A 97 6.22 8.16 -1.35
N GLN A 98 6.95 8.46 -0.33
CA GLN A 98 8.41 8.33 -0.24
C GLN A 98 8.78 7.82 1.14
N PHE A 99 10.00 7.31 1.31
CA PHE A 99 10.48 6.89 2.62
C PHE A 99 10.49 8.09 3.59
N GLU A 100 9.91 7.89 4.76
CA GLU A 100 9.88 8.83 5.88
C GLU A 100 10.25 8.09 7.16
N ASP A 101 11.18 8.66 7.94
CA ASP A 101 11.73 8.00 9.14
C ASP A 101 10.69 7.79 10.24
N LYS A 102 9.62 8.56 10.24
CA LYS A 102 8.57 8.55 11.28
C LYS A 102 7.28 9.20 10.81
N GLY A 103 6.21 8.91 11.53
CA GLY A 103 4.91 9.54 11.32
C GLY A 103 4.09 8.84 10.25
N TRP A 104 2.98 9.45 9.93
CA TRP A 104 2.13 9.05 8.80
C TRP A 104 2.75 9.60 7.52
N PRO A 105 2.77 8.82 6.41
CA PRO A 105 3.28 9.32 5.14
C PRO A 105 2.61 10.64 4.75
N ALA A 106 3.43 11.67 4.57
CA ALA A 106 2.95 13.02 4.30
C ALA A 106 2.50 13.21 2.84
N LYS A 107 2.94 12.34 1.91
CA LYS A 107 2.65 12.42 0.48
C LYS A 107 1.88 11.21 -0.02
N GLY A 108 1.18 11.42 -1.13
CA GLY A 108 0.44 10.40 -1.85
C GLY A 108 -0.90 10.07 -1.21
N TYR A 109 -1.48 8.96 -1.60
CA TYR A 109 -2.80 8.52 -1.17
C TYR A 109 -2.71 7.23 -0.36
N GLU A 110 -3.71 7.03 0.47
CA GLU A 110 -3.89 5.81 1.27
C GLU A 110 -5.12 5.06 0.80
N CYS A 111 -4.93 3.79 0.51
CA CYS A 111 -6.00 2.83 0.22
C CYS A 111 -6.27 2.02 1.48
N GLN A 112 -7.42 2.22 2.08
CA GLN A 112 -7.80 1.67 3.39
C GLN A 112 -7.89 0.16 3.38
N VAL A 113 -7.42 -0.46 4.48
CA VAL A 113 -7.55 -1.88 4.81
C VAL A 113 -8.20 -1.99 6.18
N ASN A 114 -9.50 -2.23 6.22
CA ASN A 114 -10.31 -2.28 7.44
C ASN A 114 -11.61 -3.03 7.16
N SER A 115 -11.75 -4.25 7.69
CA SER A 115 -13.01 -5.00 7.59
C SER A 115 -13.96 -4.67 8.75
N SER A 116 -13.50 -4.72 10.00
CA SER A 116 -14.36 -4.61 11.19
C SER A 116 -13.91 -3.57 12.22
N HIS A 117 -12.78 -2.89 12.03
CA HIS A 117 -12.34 -1.85 12.97
C HIS A 117 -13.41 -0.75 13.11
N LYS A 118 -13.42 -0.07 14.26
CA LYS A 118 -14.41 0.98 14.61
C LYS A 118 -14.41 2.21 13.69
N ASP A 119 -13.31 2.49 12.96
CA ASP A 119 -13.31 3.54 11.93
C ASP A 119 -14.36 3.15 10.87
N PRO A 120 -15.32 4.04 10.55
CA PRO A 120 -16.35 3.75 9.55
C PRO A 120 -15.81 3.60 8.13
N ARG A 121 -14.61 4.10 7.82
CA ARG A 121 -13.95 3.95 6.52
C ARG A 121 -13.45 2.52 6.35
N LYS A 122 -13.97 1.82 5.36
CA LYS A 122 -13.70 0.39 5.14
C LYS A 122 -12.74 0.15 4.00
N THR A 123 -12.26 -1.09 3.90
CA THR A 123 -11.41 -1.57 2.80
C THR A 123 -11.96 -1.09 1.47
N GLY A 124 -11.08 -0.59 0.61
CA GLY A 124 -11.44 -0.04 -0.69
C GLY A 124 -11.82 1.43 -0.66
N SER A 125 -11.70 2.15 0.47
CA SER A 125 -11.72 3.62 0.49
C SER A 125 -10.41 4.19 -0.01
N LEU A 126 -10.47 5.29 -0.74
CA LEU A 126 -9.38 6.25 -0.89
C LEU A 126 -9.48 7.21 0.29
N TYR A 127 -8.73 6.93 1.36
CA TYR A 127 -8.94 7.46 2.71
C TYR A 127 -9.05 8.99 2.75
N GLY A 128 -10.22 9.46 3.24
CA GLY A 128 -10.51 10.89 3.38
C GLY A 128 -10.77 11.62 2.05
N VAL A 129 -10.81 10.93 0.93
CA VAL A 129 -11.08 11.51 -0.41
C VAL A 129 -12.36 10.93 -0.99
N ALA A 130 -12.40 9.61 -1.17
CA ALA A 130 -13.57 8.88 -1.62
C ALA A 130 -13.72 7.63 -0.74
N ASP A 131 -14.60 7.73 0.25
CA ASP A 131 -14.71 6.73 1.30
C ASP A 131 -15.85 5.74 1.05
N VAL A 132 -15.60 4.47 1.34
CA VAL A 132 -16.59 3.42 1.51
C VAL A 132 -16.89 3.31 3.00
N LEU A 133 -18.12 3.63 3.40
CA LEU A 133 -18.48 3.78 4.80
C LEU A 133 -19.49 2.70 5.25
N VAL A 134 -19.22 2.12 6.42
CA VAL A 134 -20.22 1.40 7.20
C VAL A 134 -20.52 2.26 8.43
N LEU A 135 -21.73 2.77 8.53
CA LEU A 135 -22.16 3.67 9.60
C LEU A 135 -23.03 2.91 10.61
N ALA A 136 -22.82 3.19 11.89
CA ALA A 136 -23.75 2.75 12.93
C ALA A 136 -25.08 3.54 12.82
N PRO A 137 -26.18 3.00 13.35
CA PRO A 137 -27.45 3.72 13.37
C PRO A 137 -27.30 5.13 13.99
N GLY A 138 -27.69 6.16 13.23
CA GLY A 138 -27.57 7.56 13.65
C GLY A 138 -26.17 8.18 13.57
N GLN A 139 -25.19 7.44 13.04
CA GLN A 139 -23.84 7.97 12.81
C GLN A 139 -23.80 8.78 11.51
N GLU A 140 -23.27 9.99 11.59
CA GLU A 140 -22.99 10.80 10.40
C GLU A 140 -21.65 10.41 9.75
N PRO A 141 -21.52 10.57 8.43
CA PRO A 141 -20.24 10.39 7.73
C PRO A 141 -19.15 11.25 8.34
N PRO A 142 -17.90 10.72 8.42
CA PRO A 142 -16.76 11.52 8.89
C PRO A 142 -16.59 12.79 8.05
N ALA A 143 -16.34 13.92 8.73
CA ALA A 143 -16.07 15.16 8.04
C ALA A 143 -14.76 15.08 7.22
N GLY A 144 -14.73 15.77 6.07
CA GLY A 144 -13.54 15.98 5.27
C GLY A 144 -13.40 15.10 4.03
N SER A 145 -14.22 14.07 3.85
CA SER A 145 -14.28 13.31 2.60
C SER A 145 -14.97 14.10 1.50
N LEU A 146 -14.47 14.01 0.28
CA LEU A 146 -15.08 14.67 -0.89
C LEU A 146 -16.25 13.86 -1.45
N LYS A 147 -16.20 12.53 -1.31
CA LYS A 147 -17.20 11.58 -1.79
C LYS A 147 -17.34 10.43 -0.82
N ASN A 148 -18.57 10.01 -0.54
CA ASN A 148 -18.88 8.90 0.33
C ASN A 148 -19.82 7.89 -0.35
N ALA A 149 -19.51 6.60 -0.23
CA ALA A 149 -20.38 5.50 -0.57
C ALA A 149 -20.76 4.75 0.70
N ILE A 150 -22.02 4.88 1.15
CA ILE A 150 -22.49 4.18 2.35
C ILE A 150 -22.92 2.77 1.93
N VAL A 151 -22.40 1.77 2.63
CA VAL A 151 -22.69 0.34 2.37
C VAL A 151 -23.14 -0.35 3.67
N GLU A 152 -23.88 -1.43 3.54
CA GLU A 152 -24.36 -2.20 4.70
C GLU A 152 -23.25 -2.96 5.40
N LYS A 153 -22.24 -3.42 4.65
CA LYS A 153 -21.08 -4.17 5.16
C LYS A 153 -19.80 -3.83 4.41
N ALA A 154 -18.67 -4.01 5.07
CA ALA A 154 -17.37 -3.83 4.44
C ALA A 154 -17.21 -4.75 3.21
N PRO A 155 -16.50 -4.30 2.16
CA PRO A 155 -16.20 -5.12 0.99
C PRO A 155 -15.30 -6.34 1.26
N SER A 156 -14.67 -6.40 2.43
CA SER A 156 -13.81 -7.49 2.90
C SER A 156 -14.32 -8.08 4.21
N THR A 157 -13.91 -9.32 4.50
CA THR A 157 -14.26 -10.08 5.72
C THR A 157 -12.99 -10.44 6.47
N ASP A 158 -13.01 -10.31 7.81
CA ASP A 158 -11.89 -10.74 8.64
C ASP A 158 -11.66 -12.26 8.56
N GLY A 159 -10.40 -12.67 8.61
CA GLY A 159 -9.97 -14.05 8.49
C GLY A 159 -9.92 -14.60 7.07
N GLU A 160 -10.49 -13.89 6.09
CA GLU A 160 -10.52 -14.31 4.70
C GLU A 160 -9.51 -13.52 3.84
N TRP A 161 -8.86 -14.21 2.89
CA TRP A 161 -8.05 -13.54 1.88
C TRP A 161 -8.93 -12.87 0.84
N PHE A 162 -8.70 -11.60 0.58
CA PHE A 162 -9.36 -10.87 -0.52
C PHE A 162 -8.33 -10.29 -1.50
N ASP A 163 -8.74 -10.18 -2.74
CA ASP A 163 -7.97 -9.51 -3.78
C ASP A 163 -8.14 -7.99 -3.65
N TYR A 164 -7.03 -7.28 -3.60
CA TYR A 164 -7.00 -5.82 -3.61
C TYR A 164 -6.24 -5.34 -4.84
N GLN A 165 -6.85 -4.48 -5.63
CA GLN A 165 -6.25 -3.89 -6.82
C GLN A 165 -6.32 -2.38 -6.73
N ILE A 166 -5.19 -1.73 -6.97
CA ILE A 166 -5.02 -0.28 -7.00
C ILE A 166 -4.46 0.08 -8.36
N THR A 167 -5.21 0.86 -9.14
CA THR A 167 -4.77 1.31 -10.47
C THR A 167 -4.72 2.83 -10.48
N VAL A 168 -3.59 3.36 -10.94
CA VAL A 168 -3.43 4.80 -11.26
C VAL A 168 -3.08 4.92 -12.71
N LYS A 169 -3.88 5.65 -13.47
CA LYS A 169 -3.62 5.99 -14.87
C LYS A 169 -3.99 7.45 -15.14
N GLY A 170 -2.99 8.25 -15.46
CA GLY A 170 -3.14 9.70 -15.57
C GLY A 170 -3.64 10.30 -14.26
N GLN A 171 -4.80 10.93 -14.29
CA GLN A 171 -5.43 11.54 -13.12
C GLN A 171 -6.45 10.61 -12.41
N THR A 172 -6.66 9.39 -12.89
CA THR A 172 -7.69 8.51 -12.37
C THR A 172 -7.11 7.42 -11.48
N ILE A 173 -7.70 7.30 -10.28
CA ILE A 173 -7.44 6.25 -9.29
C ILE A 173 -8.64 5.31 -9.28
N THR A 174 -8.40 4.02 -9.46
CA THR A 174 -9.43 2.98 -9.36
C THR A 174 -9.04 1.96 -8.31
N LEU A 175 -9.91 1.72 -7.33
CA LEU A 175 -9.74 0.69 -6.30
C LEU A 175 -10.77 -0.43 -6.54
N LYS A 176 -10.28 -1.68 -6.46
CA LYS A 176 -11.16 -2.85 -6.53
C LYS A 176 -10.89 -3.82 -5.38
N VAL A 177 -11.96 -4.35 -4.80
CA VAL A 177 -11.91 -5.42 -3.80
C VAL A 177 -12.67 -6.62 -4.37
N ASN A 178 -12.02 -7.79 -4.45
CA ASN A 178 -12.56 -8.99 -5.05
C ASN A 178 -13.16 -8.75 -6.46
N GLY A 179 -12.43 -7.97 -7.27
CA GLY A 179 -12.82 -7.63 -8.64
C GLY A 179 -13.90 -6.56 -8.77
N LYS A 180 -14.56 -6.14 -7.68
CA LYS A 180 -15.59 -5.08 -7.70
C LYS A 180 -14.94 -3.72 -7.46
N THR A 181 -15.23 -2.75 -8.31
CA THR A 181 -14.82 -1.36 -8.11
C THR A 181 -15.51 -0.78 -6.88
N THR A 182 -14.71 -0.33 -5.91
CA THR A 182 -15.17 0.35 -4.69
C THR A 182 -15.05 1.85 -4.82
N VAL A 183 -13.98 2.31 -5.48
CA VAL A 183 -13.72 3.72 -5.76
C VAL A 183 -13.24 3.87 -7.20
N GLU A 184 -13.77 4.87 -7.89
CA GLU A 184 -13.19 5.50 -9.06
C GLU A 184 -13.22 7.01 -8.82
N TRP A 185 -12.04 7.61 -8.80
CA TRP A 185 -11.88 9.04 -8.53
C TRP A 185 -10.84 9.64 -9.46
N THR A 186 -11.21 10.73 -10.12
CA THR A 186 -10.30 11.49 -10.98
C THR A 186 -9.92 12.77 -10.26
N GLU A 187 -8.62 12.96 -10.01
CA GLU A 187 -8.09 14.17 -9.41
C GLU A 187 -8.36 15.35 -10.35
N PRO A 188 -9.07 16.40 -9.90
CA PRO A 188 -9.36 17.56 -10.75
C PRO A 188 -8.10 18.33 -11.11
N ASP A 189 -8.10 18.98 -12.29
CA ASP A 189 -7.04 19.92 -12.64
C ASP A 189 -6.91 21.01 -11.59
N GLY A 190 -5.68 21.28 -11.17
CA GLY A 190 -5.40 22.28 -10.14
C GLY A 190 -5.85 21.89 -8.74
N PHE A 191 -6.09 20.59 -8.48
CA PHE A 191 -6.48 20.11 -7.16
C PHE A 191 -5.52 20.58 -6.07
N ASP A 192 -6.07 21.25 -5.06
CA ASP A 192 -5.34 21.74 -3.88
C ASP A 192 -5.83 20.99 -2.63
N PRO A 193 -5.13 19.91 -2.24
CA PRO A 193 -5.54 19.11 -1.09
C PRO A 193 -5.49 19.89 0.23
N ALA A 194 -4.65 20.91 0.36
CA ALA A 194 -4.58 21.73 1.57
C ALA A 194 -5.89 22.51 1.82
N LYS A 195 -6.59 22.85 0.73
CA LYS A 195 -7.92 23.50 0.81
C LYS A 195 -9.06 22.48 0.84
N ALA A 196 -8.94 21.40 0.08
CA ALA A 196 -10.02 20.44 -0.12
C ALA A 196 -10.11 19.41 1.01
N LEU A 197 -8.99 19.02 1.62
CA LEU A 197 -8.89 17.91 2.56
C LEU A 197 -8.37 18.40 3.92
N LYS A 198 -9.16 18.23 4.95
CA LYS A 198 -8.76 18.64 6.30
C LYS A 198 -7.60 17.78 6.81
N GLY A 199 -6.44 18.41 7.08
CA GLY A 199 -5.28 17.75 7.70
C GLY A 199 -4.48 16.81 6.79
N MET A 200 -4.76 16.80 5.48
CA MET A 200 -4.08 15.90 4.52
C MET A 200 -3.55 16.66 3.29
N PRO A 201 -2.67 17.68 3.48
CA PRO A 201 -2.23 18.56 2.39
C PRO A 201 -1.38 17.86 1.31
N GLY A 202 -0.84 16.68 1.58
CA GLY A 202 -0.02 15.92 0.64
C GLY A 202 -0.78 14.84 -0.13
N ARG A 203 -2.10 14.72 0.03
CA ARG A 203 -2.94 13.79 -0.73
C ARG A 203 -3.10 14.27 -2.17
N LYS A 204 -2.10 14.01 -2.99
CA LYS A 204 -2.03 14.46 -4.38
C LYS A 204 -1.33 13.41 -5.24
N LEU A 205 -1.79 13.28 -6.50
CA LEU A 205 -1.10 12.49 -7.51
C LEU A 205 0.27 13.11 -7.85
N GLY A 206 1.21 12.25 -8.18
CA GLY A 206 2.57 12.61 -8.58
C GLY A 206 3.32 11.37 -9.03
N SER A 207 4.47 11.13 -8.42
CA SER A 207 5.20 9.87 -8.49
C SER A 207 5.76 9.55 -7.11
N GLY A 208 6.09 8.29 -6.89
CA GLY A 208 6.65 7.81 -5.64
C GLY A 208 6.50 6.30 -5.50
N THR A 209 6.76 5.82 -4.31
CA THR A 209 6.72 4.40 -4.01
C THR A 209 5.43 4.00 -3.26
N PHE A 210 5.40 2.75 -2.79
CA PHE A 210 4.35 2.18 -1.96
C PHE A 210 4.79 2.06 -0.51
N ALA A 211 3.82 2.14 0.41
CA ALA A 211 4.05 1.77 1.79
C ALA A 211 2.88 0.95 2.35
N ILE A 212 3.19 -0.02 3.21
CA ILE A 212 2.22 -0.80 3.96
C ILE A 212 2.22 -0.29 5.40
N GLN A 213 1.02 -0.05 5.94
CA GLN A 213 0.81 0.59 7.23
C GLN A 213 0.61 -0.43 8.35
N GLY A 214 1.36 -0.28 9.45
CA GLY A 214 0.97 -0.69 10.80
C GLY A 214 0.26 0.48 11.48
N HIS A 215 -0.89 0.24 12.08
CA HIS A 215 -1.75 1.31 12.57
C HIS A 215 -1.77 1.44 14.10
N ASP A 216 -2.08 0.38 14.78
CA ASP A 216 -2.21 0.31 16.24
C ASP A 216 -1.86 -1.09 16.77
N PRO A 217 -1.63 -1.25 18.09
CA PRO A 217 -1.17 -2.51 18.66
C PRO A 217 -2.12 -3.70 18.51
N GLU A 218 -3.41 -3.46 18.27
CA GLU A 218 -4.42 -4.51 18.13
C GLU A 218 -4.61 -4.92 16.66
N SER A 219 -4.11 -4.10 15.73
CA SER A 219 -4.25 -4.34 14.30
C SER A 219 -3.29 -5.40 13.79
N ILE A 220 -3.85 -6.48 13.24
CA ILE A 220 -3.08 -7.53 12.56
C ILE A 220 -3.62 -7.74 11.16
N ALA A 221 -2.74 -7.59 10.16
CA ALA A 221 -3.06 -7.85 8.77
C ALA A 221 -1.93 -8.63 8.08
N TYR A 222 -2.29 -9.36 7.04
CA TYR A 222 -1.37 -10.13 6.22
C TYR A 222 -1.47 -9.71 4.77
N TYR A 223 -0.32 -9.68 4.08
CA TYR A 223 -0.21 -9.29 2.67
C TYR A 223 0.62 -10.31 1.92
N LYS A 224 0.21 -10.72 0.74
CA LYS A 224 0.99 -11.60 -0.15
C LYS A 224 0.67 -11.34 -1.61
N ASP A 225 1.40 -12.02 -2.49
CA ASP A 225 1.22 -11.93 -3.95
C ASP A 225 1.25 -10.47 -4.43
N ILE A 226 2.17 -9.67 -3.84
CA ILE A 226 2.28 -8.24 -4.14
C ILE A 226 2.99 -8.09 -5.47
N GLN A 227 2.27 -7.62 -6.47
CA GLN A 227 2.70 -7.53 -7.86
C GLN A 227 2.37 -6.17 -8.44
N ILE A 228 3.26 -5.63 -9.26
CA ILE A 228 3.08 -4.36 -9.95
C ILE A 228 3.23 -4.53 -11.46
N LYS A 229 2.44 -3.77 -12.20
CA LYS A 229 2.60 -3.50 -13.62
C LYS A 229 2.69 -1.99 -13.83
N VAL A 230 3.79 -1.52 -14.39
CA VAL A 230 3.92 -0.13 -14.83
C VAL A 230 3.07 0.07 -16.08
N LEU A 231 2.30 1.14 -16.12
CA LEU A 231 1.45 1.52 -17.24
C LEU A 231 2.12 2.65 -18.03
N GLU A 232 1.94 2.62 -19.34
CA GLU A 232 2.38 3.67 -20.28
C GLU A 232 1.27 4.71 -20.49
#